data_efde3883145d4422295c49029538d7e1
#
_entry.id   efde3883145d4422295c49029538d7e1
#
_cell.length_a   1.000
_cell.length_b   1.000
_cell.length_c   1.000
_cell.angle_alpha   90.00
_cell.angle_beta   90.00
_cell.angle_gamma   90.00
#
_symmetry.space_group_name_H-M   'P 1'
#
loop_
_entity.id
_entity.type
_entity.pdbx_description
1 polymer ?
#
loop_
_entity_poly.entity_id
_entity_poly.type
_entity_poly.pdbx_seq_one_letter_code
_entity_poly.pdbx_strand_id
1 'polypeptide(L)'
;EYVKNRAKYDPVPAMAKGMHTAVEKRWKRLLEYTEVCPLNREEWHTDEIGIVSAGAAYQYAREVFGDNASYFKCGMTSPMPLESIRKFAAKVKKLYVVEELEPYMEDLMRAAGIDCVGKALIPIEGELNPDIVRKSLTGEVTPTIEYDKSVVPGRPPMLCAGCPHVGLFYELGKIKDVIAIGDIGCY
;
A
#
# COMPACT_ATOMS: atom_id res chain seq x y z
N GLU A 1 -12.01 -16.33 -27.20
CA GLU A 1 -11.01 -16.15 -28.28
C GLU A 1 -10.54 -14.71 -28.35
N TYR A 2 -9.22 -14.46 -28.44
CA TYR A 2 -8.67 -13.10 -28.46
C TYR A 2 -8.96 -12.45 -29.83
N VAL A 3 -9.63 -11.31 -29.80
CA VAL A 3 -9.86 -10.47 -31.00
C VAL A 3 -8.87 -9.30 -30.99
N LYS A 4 -8.01 -9.24 -32.02
CA LYS A 4 -7.01 -8.19 -32.17
C LYS A 4 -7.69 -6.83 -32.38
N ASN A 5 -7.38 -5.86 -31.51
CA ASN A 5 -7.89 -4.51 -31.62
C ASN A 5 -6.74 -3.51 -31.49
N ARG A 6 -6.18 -3.10 -32.61
CA ARG A 6 -5.03 -2.17 -32.67
C ARG A 6 -5.39 -0.80 -32.11
N ALA A 7 -6.58 -0.31 -32.38
CA ALA A 7 -7.01 1.00 -31.89
C ALA A 7 -7.06 1.08 -30.35
N LYS A 8 -7.21 -0.07 -29.69
CA LYS A 8 -7.26 -0.15 -28.21
C LYS A 8 -5.91 -0.47 -27.57
N TYR A 9 -5.05 -1.27 -28.23
CA TYR A 9 -3.89 -1.88 -27.59
C TYR A 9 -2.55 -1.52 -28.23
N ASP A 10 -2.54 -0.77 -29.33
CA ASP A 10 -1.32 -0.37 -30.04
C ASP A 10 -1.08 1.13 -29.87
N PRO A 11 -0.20 1.54 -28.91
CA PRO A 11 0.00 2.95 -28.56
C PRO A 11 0.96 3.68 -29.52
N VAL A 12 0.90 3.37 -30.82
CA VAL A 12 1.67 4.12 -31.81
C VAL A 12 1.21 5.58 -31.87
N PRO A 13 2.07 6.55 -32.24
CA PRO A 13 1.75 7.98 -32.18
C PRO A 13 0.43 8.38 -32.82
N ALA A 14 0.08 7.76 -33.95
CA ALA A 14 -1.18 8.04 -34.66
C ALA A 14 -2.44 7.69 -33.81
N MET A 15 -2.36 6.73 -32.91
CA MET A 15 -3.48 6.28 -32.09
C MET A 15 -3.41 6.78 -30.64
N ALA A 16 -2.21 7.11 -30.17
CA ALA A 16 -1.95 7.48 -28.76
C ALA A 16 -2.82 8.65 -28.28
N LYS A 17 -3.06 9.67 -29.13
CA LYS A 17 -3.90 10.83 -28.77
C LYS A 17 -5.34 10.41 -28.44
N GLY A 18 -5.94 9.55 -29.28
CA GLY A 18 -7.31 9.05 -29.03
C GLY A 18 -7.38 8.17 -27.78
N MET A 19 -6.38 7.33 -27.58
CA MET A 19 -6.25 6.48 -26.40
C MET A 19 -6.10 7.32 -25.13
N HIS A 20 -5.27 8.38 -25.15
CA HIS A 20 -5.13 9.30 -24.00
C HIS A 20 -6.46 9.99 -23.67
N THR A 21 -7.18 10.48 -24.67
CA THR A 21 -8.52 11.07 -24.46
C THR A 21 -9.48 10.07 -23.79
N ALA A 22 -9.42 8.78 -24.16
CA ALA A 22 -10.24 7.74 -23.55
C ALA A 22 -9.82 7.44 -22.09
N VAL A 23 -8.52 7.51 -21.81
CA VAL A 23 -7.97 7.39 -20.43
C VAL A 23 -8.50 8.52 -19.56
N GLU A 24 -8.41 9.77 -20.02
CA GLU A 24 -8.88 10.95 -19.26
C GLU A 24 -10.39 10.88 -18.95
N LYS A 25 -11.19 10.46 -19.94
CA LYS A 25 -12.64 10.24 -19.72
C LYS A 25 -12.91 9.14 -18.70
N ARG A 26 -12.12 8.06 -18.71
CA ARG A 26 -12.23 6.98 -17.73
C ARG A 26 -11.81 7.45 -16.35
N TRP A 27 -10.72 8.21 -16.25
CA TRP A 27 -10.21 8.76 -14.98
C TRP A 27 -11.25 9.65 -14.29
N LYS A 28 -11.93 10.54 -15.02
CA LYS A 28 -13.02 11.35 -14.46
C LYS A 28 -14.13 10.50 -13.85
N ARG A 29 -14.55 9.45 -14.54
CA ARG A 29 -15.57 8.52 -14.00
C ARG A 29 -15.07 7.74 -12.78
N LEU A 30 -13.78 7.42 -12.72
CA LEU A 30 -13.19 6.77 -11.54
C LEU A 30 -13.12 7.72 -10.34
N LEU A 31 -12.84 9.01 -10.56
CA LEU A 31 -12.89 10.03 -9.51
C LEU A 31 -14.31 10.17 -8.90
N GLU A 32 -15.33 10.13 -9.72
CA GLU A 32 -16.72 10.13 -9.25
C GLU A 32 -17.06 8.82 -8.52
N TYR A 33 -16.66 7.69 -9.09
CA TYR A 33 -16.94 6.37 -8.54
C TYR A 33 -16.26 6.13 -7.20
N THR A 34 -15.02 6.60 -6.99
CA THR A 34 -14.30 6.35 -5.73
C THR A 34 -15.02 6.94 -4.53
N GLU A 35 -15.76 8.05 -4.69
CA GLU A 35 -16.52 8.68 -3.61
C GLU A 35 -17.73 7.86 -3.14
N VAL A 36 -18.22 6.95 -3.99
CA VAL A 36 -19.37 6.09 -3.69
C VAL A 36 -19.02 4.61 -3.68
N CYS A 37 -17.73 4.28 -3.82
CA CYS A 37 -17.26 2.90 -3.87
C CYS A 37 -17.53 2.18 -2.54
N PRO A 38 -18.24 1.05 -2.53
CA PRO A 38 -18.60 0.34 -1.30
C PRO A 38 -17.40 -0.30 -0.60
N LEU A 39 -16.24 -0.35 -1.25
CA LEU A 39 -15.00 -0.81 -0.64
C LEU A 39 -14.35 0.25 0.26
N ASN A 40 -14.66 1.53 0.02
CA ASN A 40 -14.30 2.64 0.89
C ASN A 40 -15.37 2.74 1.99
N ARG A 41 -14.97 2.72 3.24
CA ARG A 41 -15.95 2.73 4.33
C ARG A 41 -15.46 3.49 5.54
N GLU A 42 -16.39 4.18 6.17
CA GLU A 42 -16.21 4.81 7.46
C GLU A 42 -16.66 3.85 8.56
N GLU A 43 -15.85 3.69 9.60
CA GLU A 43 -16.18 2.97 10.82
C GLU A 43 -16.10 3.99 11.96
N TRP A 44 -17.28 4.41 12.47
CA TRP A 44 -17.37 5.45 13.47
C TRP A 44 -17.45 4.89 14.89
N HIS A 45 -16.58 5.37 15.77
CA HIS A 45 -16.53 5.00 17.20
C HIS A 45 -16.38 6.23 18.09
N THR A 46 -15.51 7.18 17.75
CA THR A 46 -15.18 8.36 18.55
C THR A 46 -14.79 9.54 17.66
N ASP A 47 -14.91 10.76 18.21
CA ASP A 47 -14.43 11.98 17.56
C ASP A 47 -13.01 12.39 17.97
N GLU A 48 -12.37 11.70 18.92
CA GLU A 48 -11.04 12.05 19.41
C GLU A 48 -9.94 11.77 18.39
N ILE A 49 -9.96 10.58 17.80
CA ILE A 49 -8.95 10.10 16.85
C ILE A 49 -9.64 9.55 15.61
N GLY A 50 -9.24 10.07 14.45
CA GLY A 50 -9.55 9.49 13.15
C GLY A 50 -8.30 8.89 12.51
N ILE A 51 -8.46 7.78 11.83
CA ILE A 51 -7.37 7.10 11.13
C ILE A 51 -7.80 6.81 9.68
N VAL A 52 -7.04 7.34 8.72
CA VAL A 52 -7.16 6.98 7.30
C VAL A 52 -6.10 5.94 6.98
N SER A 53 -6.51 4.82 6.42
CA SER A 53 -5.60 3.71 6.13
C SER A 53 -6.13 2.79 5.03
N ALA A 54 -5.27 1.92 4.49
CA ALA A 54 -5.60 0.94 3.46
C ALA A 54 -4.89 -0.40 3.71
N GLY A 55 -5.38 -1.47 3.11
CA GLY A 55 -4.72 -2.77 3.11
C GLY A 55 -4.42 -3.33 4.50
N ALA A 56 -3.20 -3.85 4.69
CA ALA A 56 -2.73 -4.42 5.95
C ALA A 56 -2.56 -3.34 7.05
N ALA A 57 -2.12 -2.14 6.68
CA ALA A 57 -1.93 -1.04 7.62
C ALA A 57 -3.23 -0.67 8.37
N TYR A 58 -4.39 -0.81 7.71
CA TYR A 58 -5.69 -0.68 8.37
C TYR A 58 -5.87 -1.72 9.50
N GLN A 59 -5.49 -2.98 9.28
CA GLN A 59 -5.60 -4.01 10.31
C GLN A 59 -4.69 -3.73 11.49
N TYR A 60 -3.47 -3.25 11.24
CA TYR A 60 -2.54 -2.85 12.30
C TYR A 60 -3.09 -1.70 13.15
N ALA A 61 -3.66 -0.68 12.50
CA ALA A 61 -4.31 0.42 13.22
C ALA A 61 -5.51 -0.06 14.05
N ARG A 62 -6.35 -0.95 13.49
CA ARG A 62 -7.50 -1.54 14.21
C ARG A 62 -7.07 -2.37 15.42
N GLU A 63 -6.00 -3.14 15.31
CA GLU A 63 -5.45 -3.92 16.44
C GLU A 63 -4.94 -3.01 17.56
N VAL A 64 -4.34 -1.88 17.21
CA VAL A 64 -3.77 -0.94 18.20
C VAL A 64 -4.85 -0.15 18.94
N PHE A 65 -5.80 0.41 18.19
CA PHE A 65 -6.76 1.37 18.77
C PHE A 65 -8.14 0.77 19.06
N GLY A 66 -8.51 -0.33 18.43
CA GLY A 66 -9.84 -0.92 18.60
C GLY A 66 -10.95 0.12 18.38
N ASP A 67 -11.83 0.27 19.33
CA ASP A 67 -12.92 1.24 19.31
C ASP A 67 -12.54 2.64 19.87
N ASN A 68 -11.26 2.83 20.24
CA ASN A 68 -10.73 4.12 20.69
C ASN A 68 -10.36 5.07 19.53
N ALA A 69 -10.57 4.66 18.28
CA ALA A 69 -10.43 5.50 17.11
C ALA A 69 -11.56 5.23 16.11
N SER A 70 -11.89 6.22 15.30
CA SER A 70 -12.72 6.06 14.12
C SER A 70 -11.85 5.87 12.89
N TYR A 71 -12.35 5.16 11.89
CA TYR A 71 -11.53 4.78 10.72
C TYR A 71 -12.21 5.18 9.42
N PHE A 72 -11.39 5.65 8.47
CA PHE A 72 -11.74 5.67 7.08
C PHE A 72 -10.87 4.66 6.33
N LYS A 73 -11.44 3.50 6.02
CA LYS A 73 -10.74 2.44 5.30
C LYS A 73 -10.85 2.69 3.80
N CYS A 74 -9.72 2.96 3.16
CA CYS A 74 -9.63 3.03 1.70
C CYS A 74 -9.50 1.61 1.13
N GLY A 75 -10.54 1.14 0.44
CA GLY A 75 -10.49 -0.06 -0.39
C GLY A 75 -10.05 0.26 -1.81
N MET A 76 -10.19 1.52 -2.23
CA MET A 76 -9.69 2.06 -3.49
C MET A 76 -8.85 3.31 -3.19
N THR A 77 -7.54 3.21 -3.44
CA THR A 77 -6.57 4.27 -3.12
C THR A 77 -6.19 5.12 -4.33
N SER A 78 -6.50 4.68 -5.55
CA SER A 78 -6.21 5.41 -6.79
C SER A 78 -7.37 5.31 -7.79
N PRO A 79 -8.10 6.41 -8.03
CA PRO A 79 -8.03 7.68 -7.31
C PRO A 79 -8.55 7.58 -5.88
N MET A 80 -8.03 8.41 -5.00
CA MET A 80 -8.43 8.48 -3.59
C MET A 80 -9.76 9.21 -3.41
N PRO A 81 -10.67 8.79 -2.49
CA PRO A 81 -11.96 9.46 -2.22
C PRO A 81 -11.78 10.69 -1.31
N LEU A 82 -11.12 11.72 -1.82
CA LEU A 82 -10.68 12.87 -1.03
C LEU A 82 -11.83 13.69 -0.43
N GLU A 83 -12.98 13.77 -1.08
CA GLU A 83 -14.13 14.48 -0.53
C GLU A 83 -14.79 13.71 0.62
N SER A 84 -14.86 12.39 0.52
CA SER A 84 -15.33 11.53 1.62
C SER A 84 -14.37 11.58 2.81
N ILE A 85 -13.06 11.54 2.55
CA ILE A 85 -12.03 11.69 3.60
C ILE A 85 -12.09 13.07 4.25
N ARG A 86 -12.31 14.15 3.49
CA ARG A 86 -12.49 15.50 4.01
C ARG A 86 -13.68 15.59 4.98
N LYS A 87 -14.81 14.97 4.61
CA LYS A 87 -15.99 14.91 5.48
C LYS A 87 -15.72 14.12 6.76
N PHE A 88 -14.98 13.04 6.65
CA PHE A 88 -14.54 12.26 7.81
C PHE A 88 -13.59 13.07 8.70
N ALA A 89 -12.57 13.71 8.12
CA ALA A 89 -11.58 14.53 8.82
C ALA A 89 -12.25 15.66 9.64
N ALA A 90 -13.31 16.26 9.11
CA ALA A 90 -14.04 17.34 9.78
C ALA A 90 -14.80 16.87 11.05
N LYS A 91 -14.95 15.58 11.27
CA LYS A 91 -15.66 15.00 12.41
C LYS A 91 -14.73 14.64 13.58
N VAL A 92 -13.42 14.63 13.37
CA VAL A 92 -12.45 14.16 14.37
C VAL A 92 -11.50 15.28 14.80
N LYS A 93 -11.03 15.21 16.03
CA LYS A 93 -10.11 16.21 16.61
C LYS A 93 -8.68 16.03 16.12
N LYS A 94 -8.26 14.79 15.88
CA LYS A 94 -6.94 14.45 15.42
C LYS A 94 -7.01 13.39 14.33
N LEU A 95 -6.35 13.65 13.20
CA LEU A 95 -6.35 12.73 12.05
C LEU A 95 -4.96 12.17 11.82
N TYR A 96 -4.88 10.84 11.83
CA TYR A 96 -3.68 10.11 11.45
C TYR A 96 -3.84 9.46 10.09
N VAL A 97 -2.71 9.32 9.38
CA VAL A 97 -2.59 8.45 8.21
C VAL A 97 -1.63 7.32 8.56
N VAL A 98 -2.12 6.09 8.47
CA VAL A 98 -1.30 4.89 8.69
C VAL A 98 -1.13 4.17 7.36
N GLU A 99 0.06 4.28 6.79
CA GLU A 99 0.45 3.68 5.52
C GLU A 99 1.91 3.21 5.57
N GLU A 100 2.22 2.21 4.78
CA GLU A 100 3.56 1.65 4.66
C GLU A 100 4.38 2.41 3.62
N LEU A 101 5.71 2.41 3.75
CA LEU A 101 6.65 3.06 2.84
C LEU A 101 6.39 4.58 2.68
N GLU A 102 6.39 5.11 1.46
CA GLU A 102 6.27 6.52 1.14
C GLU A 102 4.89 7.11 1.48
N PRO A 103 4.81 8.43 1.69
CA PRO A 103 3.58 9.12 2.12
C PRO A 103 2.58 9.33 0.97
N TYR A 104 2.14 8.26 0.32
CA TYR A 104 1.23 8.36 -0.83
C TYR A 104 -0.13 8.95 -0.47
N MET A 105 -0.80 8.40 0.56
CA MET A 105 -2.10 8.90 0.99
C MET A 105 -1.97 10.24 1.72
N GLU A 106 -0.96 10.37 2.58
CA GLU A 106 -0.68 11.61 3.31
C GLU A 106 -0.44 12.78 2.35
N ASP A 107 0.38 12.59 1.31
CA ASP A 107 0.68 13.64 0.33
C ASP A 107 -0.54 14.06 -0.47
N LEU A 108 -1.38 13.11 -0.89
CA LEU A 108 -2.63 13.41 -1.60
C LEU A 108 -3.62 14.16 -0.70
N MET A 109 -3.73 13.77 0.57
CA MET A 109 -4.59 14.46 1.54
C MET A 109 -4.09 15.87 1.82
N ARG A 110 -2.79 16.06 2.03
CA ARG A 110 -2.18 17.39 2.24
C ARG A 110 -2.32 18.28 1.02
N ALA A 111 -2.10 17.74 -0.18
CA ALA A 111 -2.31 18.46 -1.44
C ALA A 111 -3.77 18.91 -1.62
N ALA A 112 -4.72 18.14 -1.08
CA ALA A 112 -6.13 18.50 -1.05
C ALA A 112 -6.51 19.44 0.12
N GLY A 113 -5.56 19.89 0.94
CA GLY A 113 -5.79 20.76 2.09
C GLY A 113 -6.45 20.05 3.29
N ILE A 114 -6.26 18.74 3.42
CA ILE A 114 -6.69 17.95 4.58
C ILE A 114 -5.50 17.83 5.52
N ASP A 115 -5.59 18.44 6.70
CA ASP A 115 -4.53 18.37 7.70
C ASP A 115 -4.51 17.00 8.36
N CYS A 116 -3.33 16.38 8.42
CA CYS A 116 -3.13 15.02 8.95
C CYS A 116 -1.69 14.79 9.40
N VAL A 117 -1.50 13.79 10.22
CA VAL A 117 -0.19 13.35 10.71
C VAL A 117 0.04 11.90 10.30
N GLY A 118 1.10 11.66 9.55
CA GLY A 118 1.50 10.33 9.07
C GLY A 118 2.98 10.09 9.29
N LYS A 119 3.82 10.29 8.29
CA LYS A 119 5.26 9.99 8.30
C LYS A 119 6.11 10.85 9.25
N ALA A 120 5.54 11.89 9.81
CA ALA A 120 6.17 12.58 10.94
C ALA A 120 6.31 11.68 12.19
N LEU A 121 5.49 10.63 12.32
CA LEU A 121 5.50 9.66 13.42
C LEU A 121 5.71 8.22 12.94
N ILE A 122 5.07 7.82 11.85
CA ILE A 122 5.15 6.46 11.28
C ILE A 122 6.44 6.34 10.46
N PRO A 123 7.31 5.36 10.72
CA PRO A 123 8.55 5.22 9.95
C PRO A 123 8.28 4.95 8.46
N ILE A 124 9.21 5.44 7.63
CA ILE A 124 9.17 5.27 6.17
C ILE A 124 9.84 3.95 5.77
N GLU A 125 10.82 3.50 6.55
CA GLU A 125 11.64 2.33 6.27
C GLU A 125 11.16 1.12 7.07
N GLY A 126 11.36 -0.05 6.48
CA GLY A 126 11.06 -1.32 7.11
C GLY A 126 9.60 -1.73 6.99
N GLU A 127 9.31 -2.90 7.50
CA GLU A 127 7.97 -3.49 7.51
C GLU A 127 7.13 -2.90 8.64
N LEU A 128 5.92 -2.46 8.33
CA LEU A 128 4.98 -1.95 9.34
C LEU A 128 4.29 -3.14 10.05
N ASN A 129 4.04 -2.98 11.34
CA ASN A 129 3.28 -3.92 12.15
C ASN A 129 2.57 -3.21 13.32
N PRO A 130 1.68 -3.89 14.07
CA PRO A 130 0.95 -3.27 15.18
C PRO A 130 1.85 -2.65 16.25
N ASP A 131 2.98 -3.27 16.59
CA ASP A 131 3.88 -2.75 17.63
C ASP A 131 4.55 -1.44 17.21
N ILE A 132 4.93 -1.33 15.94
CA ILE A 132 5.47 -0.09 15.39
C ILE A 132 4.39 1.00 15.38
N VAL A 133 3.17 0.69 14.94
CA VAL A 133 2.04 1.64 14.95
C VAL A 133 1.74 2.10 16.39
N ARG A 134 1.68 1.18 17.35
CA ARG A 134 1.47 1.48 18.78
C ARG A 134 2.54 2.43 19.30
N LYS A 135 3.81 2.05 19.15
CA LYS A 135 4.93 2.87 19.61
C LYS A 135 4.91 4.27 18.97
N SER A 136 4.64 4.34 17.66
CA SER A 136 4.67 5.60 16.92
C SER A 136 3.56 6.56 17.30
N LEU A 137 2.35 6.05 17.55
CA LEU A 137 1.16 6.89 17.74
C LEU A 137 0.75 7.06 19.20
N THR A 138 1.09 6.11 20.08
CA THR A 138 0.75 6.17 21.51
C THR A 138 1.97 6.33 22.41
N GLY A 139 3.18 6.05 21.93
CA GLY A 139 4.41 6.02 22.71
C GLY A 139 4.59 4.73 23.54
N GLU A 140 3.61 3.83 23.54
CA GLU A 140 3.67 2.57 24.25
C GLU A 140 4.57 1.57 23.53
N VAL A 141 5.38 0.84 24.28
CA VAL A 141 6.27 -0.20 23.76
C VAL A 141 5.80 -1.56 24.23
N THR A 142 5.52 -2.46 23.29
CA THR A 142 5.20 -3.84 23.58
C THR A 142 6.46 -4.55 24.14
N PRO A 143 6.39 -5.22 25.29
CA PRO A 143 7.51 -6.00 25.78
C PRO A 143 7.92 -7.09 24.80
N THR A 144 9.20 -7.17 24.48
CA THR A 144 9.75 -8.19 23.60
C THR A 144 10.59 -9.19 24.40
N ILE A 145 10.66 -10.42 23.91
CA ILE A 145 11.56 -11.43 24.45
C ILE A 145 12.98 -11.11 23.98
N GLU A 146 13.88 -10.87 24.92
CA GLU A 146 15.30 -10.74 24.61
C GLU A 146 15.88 -12.11 24.27
N TYR A 147 16.59 -12.19 23.15
CA TYR A 147 17.32 -13.39 22.74
C TYR A 147 18.66 -13.03 22.11
N ASP A 148 19.61 -13.94 22.22
CA ASP A 148 20.91 -13.78 21.57
C ASP A 148 20.79 -13.98 20.05
N LYS A 149 20.88 -12.89 19.31
CA LYS A 149 20.79 -12.89 17.83
C LYS A 149 21.91 -13.70 17.18
N SER A 150 23.03 -13.93 17.86
CA SER A 150 24.16 -14.68 17.31
C SER A 150 23.89 -16.18 17.14
N VAL A 151 22.93 -16.71 17.93
CA VAL A 151 22.52 -18.13 17.85
C VAL A 151 21.47 -18.39 16.77
N VAL A 152 20.91 -17.34 16.18
CA VAL A 152 19.93 -17.46 15.08
C VAL A 152 20.68 -17.54 13.74
N PRO A 153 20.60 -18.68 13.04
CA PRO A 153 21.29 -18.80 11.76
C PRO A 153 20.67 -17.85 10.73
N GLY A 154 21.53 -17.20 9.95
CA GLY A 154 21.07 -16.40 8.81
C GLY A 154 20.27 -17.25 7.81
N ARG A 155 19.16 -16.73 7.32
CA ARG A 155 18.33 -17.37 6.30
C ARG A 155 18.36 -16.53 5.02
N PRO A 156 19.34 -16.73 4.14
CA PRO A 156 19.33 -16.05 2.86
C PRO A 156 18.12 -16.51 2.04
N PRO A 157 17.62 -15.70 1.12
CA PRO A 157 16.59 -16.10 0.17
C PRO A 157 16.99 -17.40 -0.53
N MET A 158 16.09 -18.38 -0.58
CA MET A 158 16.32 -19.70 -1.17
C MET A 158 15.13 -20.13 -1.99
N LEU A 159 15.38 -20.83 -3.09
CA LEU A 159 14.33 -21.46 -3.87
C LEU A 159 13.62 -22.55 -3.04
N CYS A 160 12.31 -22.60 -3.12
CA CYS A 160 11.51 -23.60 -2.41
C CYS A 160 11.89 -25.03 -2.83
N ALA A 161 11.71 -25.99 -1.92
CA ALA A 161 11.85 -27.41 -2.26
C ALA A 161 10.88 -27.78 -3.40
N GLY A 162 11.40 -28.41 -4.46
CA GLY A 162 10.60 -28.74 -5.66
C GLY A 162 10.34 -27.58 -6.62
N CYS A 163 10.97 -26.42 -6.42
CA CYS A 163 10.84 -25.29 -7.33
C CYS A 163 11.33 -25.65 -8.74
N PRO A 164 10.54 -25.43 -9.80
CA PRO A 164 10.96 -25.76 -11.17
C PRO A 164 12.15 -24.95 -11.66
N HIS A 165 12.40 -23.76 -11.10
CA HIS A 165 13.54 -22.92 -11.44
C HIS A 165 14.89 -23.53 -11.00
N VAL A 166 14.91 -24.41 -9.99
CA VAL A 166 16.13 -25.05 -9.52
C VAL A 166 16.83 -25.80 -10.65
N GLY A 167 16.08 -26.58 -11.44
CA GLY A 167 16.65 -27.32 -12.58
C GLY A 167 17.23 -26.40 -13.64
N LEU A 168 16.53 -25.33 -13.97
CA LEU A 168 16.99 -24.34 -14.94
C LEU A 168 18.28 -23.66 -14.47
N PHE A 169 18.32 -23.14 -13.26
CA PHE A 169 19.51 -22.46 -12.72
C PHE A 169 20.69 -23.40 -12.54
N TYR A 170 20.43 -24.67 -12.20
CA TYR A 170 21.48 -25.68 -12.12
C TYR A 170 22.13 -25.95 -13.50
N GLU A 171 21.32 -26.08 -14.57
CA GLU A 171 21.84 -26.27 -15.92
C GLU A 171 22.56 -25.01 -16.44
N LEU A 172 22.01 -23.82 -16.20
CA LEU A 172 22.65 -22.55 -16.55
C LEU A 172 24.01 -22.38 -15.86
N GLY A 173 24.13 -22.79 -14.59
CA GLY A 173 25.37 -22.72 -13.83
C GLY A 173 26.50 -23.65 -14.34
N LYS A 174 26.18 -24.64 -15.18
CA LYS A 174 27.18 -25.51 -15.84
C LYS A 174 27.79 -24.93 -17.11
N ILE A 175 27.12 -23.95 -17.72
CA ILE A 175 27.56 -23.35 -18.97
C ILE A 175 28.64 -22.32 -18.65
N LYS A 176 29.85 -22.54 -19.23
CA LYS A 176 30.96 -21.61 -19.08
C LYS A 176 30.80 -20.40 -20.02
N ASP A 177 31.42 -19.31 -19.63
CA ASP A 177 31.47 -18.07 -20.41
C ASP A 177 30.08 -17.46 -20.79
N VAL A 178 29.11 -17.66 -19.90
CA VAL A 178 27.75 -17.11 -20.05
C VAL A 178 27.42 -16.21 -18.86
N ILE A 179 26.83 -15.04 -19.15
CA ILE A 179 26.21 -14.18 -18.16
C ILE A 179 24.70 -14.37 -18.29
N ALA A 180 24.10 -15.02 -17.31
CA ALA A 180 22.64 -15.16 -17.25
C ALA A 180 22.03 -13.86 -16.67
N ILE A 181 21.24 -13.18 -17.48
CA ILE A 181 20.47 -12.00 -17.04
C ILE A 181 19.04 -12.46 -16.81
N GLY A 182 18.54 -12.26 -15.61
CA GLY A 182 17.20 -12.64 -15.21
C GLY A 182 16.58 -11.60 -14.31
N ASP A 183 15.28 -11.73 -14.08
CA ASP A 183 14.56 -10.98 -13.07
C ASP A 183 14.78 -11.64 -11.70
N ILE A 184 14.50 -10.88 -10.62
CA ILE A 184 14.59 -11.37 -9.25
C ILE A 184 13.71 -12.61 -9.03
N GLY A 185 12.54 -12.64 -9.62
CA GLY A 185 11.59 -13.73 -9.42
C GLY A 185 11.06 -13.74 -7.97
N CYS A 186 10.77 -14.93 -7.46
CA CYS A 186 10.40 -15.10 -6.05
C CYS A 186 11.59 -15.64 -5.23
N TYR A 187 11.72 -15.13 -4.02
CA TYR A 187 12.68 -15.63 -3.01
C TYR A 187 12.07 -15.53 -1.62
#